data_6cc8acbab8335da01d222851d9ba960a
#
_entry.id   6cc8acbab8335da01d222851d9ba960a
#
_cell.length_a   1.000
_cell.length_b   1.000
_cell.length_c   1.000
_cell.angle_alpha   90.00
_cell.angle_beta   90.00
_cell.angle_gamma   90.00
#
_symmetry.space_group_name_H-M   'P 1'
#
loop_
_entity.id
_entity.type
_entity.pdbx_description
1 polymer ?
#
loop_
_entity_poly.entity_id
_entity_poly.type
_entity_poly.pdbx_seq_one_letter_code
_entity_poly.pdbx_strand_id
1 'polypeptide(L)'
;VDKIVSRIDIVNKLRGNFNQDIFDKEFNFIKGAIWKIFLLHVIDKYRFPIFDQYVYYACSFLKDGEMKKMPLANVTKMKFYYEVYINFFNDLVERGVDRKKLDEALWAFGKFLKSPYGYRI
;
A
#
# COMPACT_ATOMS: atom_id res chain seq x y z
N VAL A 1 16.38 4.39 10.02
CA VAL A 1 17.21 4.34 8.80
C VAL A 1 18.41 3.43 9.00
N ASP A 2 19.18 3.63 10.08
CA ASP A 2 20.37 2.79 10.33
C ASP A 2 20.02 1.32 10.50
N LYS A 3 18.89 1.02 11.14
CA LYS A 3 18.42 -0.36 11.32
C LYS A 3 18.04 -1.01 10.00
N ILE A 4 17.49 -0.24 9.06
CA ILE A 4 17.18 -0.74 7.73
C ILE A 4 18.47 -1.00 6.96
N VAL A 5 19.42 -0.08 7.01
CA VAL A 5 20.72 -0.24 6.34
C VAL A 5 21.44 -1.49 6.83
N SER A 6 21.41 -1.77 8.16
CA SER A 6 22.03 -2.96 8.71
C SER A 6 21.36 -4.26 8.28
N ARG A 7 20.16 -4.18 7.67
CA ARG A 7 19.42 -5.34 7.22
C ARG A 7 19.30 -5.44 5.70
N ILE A 8 20.21 -4.74 4.99
CA ILE A 8 20.17 -4.72 3.52
C ILE A 8 20.30 -6.13 2.92
N ASP A 9 21.10 -6.99 3.53
CA ASP A 9 21.26 -8.36 3.08
C ASP A 9 19.96 -9.15 3.20
N ILE A 10 19.17 -8.88 4.23
CA ILE A 10 17.88 -9.52 4.44
C ILE A 10 16.89 -9.02 3.38
N VAL A 11 16.89 -7.71 3.09
CA VAL A 11 16.06 -7.14 2.02
C VAL A 11 16.37 -7.82 0.69
N ASN A 12 17.66 -7.97 0.37
CA ASN A 12 18.07 -8.60 -0.90
C ASN A 12 17.64 -10.07 -0.97
N LYS A 13 17.71 -10.81 0.12
CA LYS A 13 17.22 -12.18 0.16
C LYS A 13 15.71 -12.27 -0.06
N LEU A 14 14.96 -11.37 0.58
CA LEU A 14 13.51 -11.33 0.44
C LEU A 14 13.07 -10.93 -0.97
N ARG A 15 13.85 -10.10 -1.66
CA ARG A 15 13.57 -9.75 -3.05
C ARG A 15 13.60 -10.96 -3.98
N GLY A 16 14.46 -11.92 -3.68
CA GLY A 16 14.55 -13.15 -4.47
C GLY A 16 13.51 -14.20 -4.07
N ASN A 17 13.16 -14.24 -2.78
CA ASN A 17 12.23 -15.23 -2.25
C ASN A 17 11.56 -14.67 -0.99
N PHE A 18 10.40 -14.03 -1.18
CA PHE A 18 9.70 -13.37 -0.07
C PHE A 18 9.17 -14.38 0.94
N ASN A 19 9.40 -14.08 2.22
CA ASN A 19 8.87 -14.85 3.35
C ASN A 19 8.30 -13.89 4.37
N GLN A 20 6.99 -13.97 4.60
CA GLN A 20 6.27 -13.06 5.49
C GLN A 20 6.78 -13.15 6.94
N ASP A 21 7.04 -14.35 7.43
CA ASP A 21 7.49 -14.54 8.81
C ASP A 21 8.86 -13.91 9.05
N ILE A 22 9.77 -14.06 8.10
CA ILE A 22 11.10 -13.43 8.17
C ILE A 22 10.95 -11.92 8.13
N PHE A 23 10.12 -11.39 7.25
CA PHE A 23 9.89 -9.95 7.16
C PHE A 23 9.34 -9.40 8.48
N ASP A 24 8.32 -10.04 9.03
CA ASP A 24 7.69 -9.59 10.27
C ASP A 24 8.66 -9.60 11.44
N LYS A 25 9.50 -10.62 11.52
CA LYS A 25 10.51 -10.76 12.59
C LYS A 25 11.62 -9.71 12.47
N GLU A 26 12.18 -9.57 11.27
CA GLU A 26 13.36 -8.73 11.06
C GLU A 26 13.02 -7.24 11.02
N PHE A 27 11.80 -6.88 10.67
CA PHE A 27 11.38 -5.48 10.54
C PHE A 27 10.27 -5.08 11.52
N ASN A 28 10.15 -5.80 12.64
CA ASN A 28 9.16 -5.49 13.68
C ASN A 28 9.39 -4.13 14.35
N PHE A 29 10.60 -3.58 14.24
CA PHE A 29 10.90 -2.26 14.78
C PHE A 29 10.22 -1.13 14.00
N ILE A 30 9.77 -1.38 12.77
CA ILE A 30 9.05 -0.39 11.98
C ILE A 30 7.59 -0.40 12.45
N LYS A 31 7.17 0.68 13.12
CA LYS A 31 5.81 0.78 13.67
C LYS A 31 4.84 1.47 12.71
N GLY A 32 5.33 2.38 11.89
CA GLY A 32 4.49 3.07 10.91
C GLY A 32 4.07 2.17 9.77
N ALA A 33 2.75 2.04 9.54
CA ALA A 33 2.22 1.17 8.51
C ALA A 33 2.69 1.59 7.11
N ILE A 34 2.67 2.89 6.82
CA ILE A 34 3.06 3.41 5.50
C ILE A 34 4.53 3.08 5.19
N TRP A 35 5.43 3.24 6.19
CA TRP A 35 6.84 2.89 6.02
C TRP A 35 7.04 1.40 5.79
N LYS A 36 6.29 0.58 6.51
CA LYS A 36 6.35 -0.87 6.36
C LYS A 36 5.89 -1.30 4.96
N ILE A 37 4.79 -0.71 4.48
CA ILE A 37 4.26 -1.00 3.15
C ILE A 37 5.23 -0.53 2.07
N PHE A 38 5.87 0.63 2.26
CA PHE A 38 6.89 1.12 1.33
C PHE A 38 8.03 0.10 1.21
N LEU A 39 8.49 -0.45 2.32
CA LEU A 39 9.55 -1.45 2.31
C LEU A 39 9.08 -2.74 1.62
N LEU A 40 7.86 -3.19 1.87
CA LEU A 40 7.28 -4.34 1.16
C LEU A 40 7.26 -4.10 -0.35
N HIS A 41 6.88 -2.91 -0.77
CA HIS A 41 6.87 -2.54 -2.20
C HIS A 41 8.27 -2.59 -2.80
N VAL A 42 9.27 -2.09 -2.09
CA VAL A 42 10.67 -2.14 -2.55
C VAL A 42 11.14 -3.59 -2.69
N ILE A 43 10.74 -4.46 -1.77
CA ILE A 43 11.11 -5.88 -1.80
C ILE A 43 10.44 -6.59 -2.97
N ASP A 44 9.14 -6.38 -3.18
CA ASP A 44 8.41 -7.04 -4.27
C ASP A 44 7.25 -6.16 -4.74
N LYS A 45 7.52 -5.32 -5.72
CA LYS A 45 6.53 -4.37 -6.26
C LYS A 45 5.35 -5.03 -6.95
N TYR A 46 5.51 -6.25 -7.45
CA TYR A 46 4.44 -6.98 -8.12
C TYR A 46 3.45 -7.58 -7.11
N ARG A 47 3.93 -7.92 -5.93
CA ARG A 47 3.11 -8.49 -4.87
C ARG A 47 2.52 -7.42 -3.95
N PHE A 48 3.25 -6.34 -3.73
CA PHE A 48 2.89 -5.29 -2.76
C PHE A 48 2.81 -3.94 -3.46
N PRO A 49 1.60 -3.51 -3.89
CA PRO A 49 1.42 -2.19 -4.48
C PRO A 49 1.66 -1.09 -3.45
N ILE A 50 1.99 0.12 -3.93
CA ILE A 50 2.15 1.30 -3.08
C ILE A 50 0.81 1.66 -2.44
N PHE A 51 0.86 2.14 -1.20
CA PHE A 51 -0.33 2.50 -0.46
C PHE A 51 -0.06 3.72 0.41
N ASP A 52 -0.91 4.74 0.30
CA ASP A 52 -0.87 5.94 1.12
C ASP A 52 -2.29 6.46 1.33
N GLN A 53 -2.42 7.64 1.97
CA GLN A 53 -3.74 8.21 2.25
C GLN A 53 -4.56 8.47 0.99
N TYR A 54 -3.92 8.91 -0.10
CA TYR A 54 -4.64 9.24 -1.34
C TYR A 54 -5.18 7.97 -1.99
N VAL A 55 -4.37 6.94 -2.05
CA VAL A 55 -4.79 5.65 -2.58
C VAL A 55 -5.92 5.06 -1.72
N TYR A 56 -5.84 5.25 -0.40
CA TYR A 56 -6.92 4.83 0.50
C TYR A 56 -8.23 5.53 0.16
N TYR A 57 -8.21 6.85 -0.05
CA TYR A 57 -9.40 7.61 -0.42
C TYR A 57 -10.00 7.12 -1.73
N ALA A 58 -9.16 6.90 -2.73
CA ALA A 58 -9.61 6.40 -4.03
C ALA A 58 -10.25 5.02 -3.91
N CYS A 59 -9.61 4.10 -3.22
CA CYS A 59 -10.11 2.76 -3.03
C CYS A 59 -11.46 2.76 -2.28
N SER A 60 -11.56 3.53 -1.19
CA SER A 60 -12.79 3.64 -0.41
C SER A 60 -13.94 4.19 -1.23
N PHE A 61 -13.67 5.23 -2.02
CA PHE A 61 -14.70 5.82 -2.89
C PHE A 61 -15.17 4.84 -3.96
N LEU A 62 -14.24 4.14 -4.61
CA LEU A 62 -14.58 3.20 -5.67
C LEU A 62 -15.34 1.98 -5.16
N LYS A 63 -15.05 1.55 -3.92
CA LYS A 63 -15.74 0.39 -3.33
C LYS A 63 -17.08 0.76 -2.69
N ASP A 64 -17.13 1.87 -1.97
CA ASP A 64 -18.28 2.21 -1.12
C ASP A 64 -19.06 3.43 -1.59
N GLY A 65 -18.60 4.12 -2.62
CA GLY A 65 -19.29 5.30 -3.16
C GLY A 65 -19.07 6.57 -2.34
N GLU A 66 -18.23 6.53 -1.32
CA GLU A 66 -17.92 7.71 -0.50
C GLU A 66 -16.47 7.69 -0.03
N MET A 67 -15.90 8.88 0.14
CA MET A 67 -14.54 9.01 0.64
C MET A 67 -14.53 8.88 2.15
N LYS A 68 -13.80 7.91 2.67
CA LYS A 68 -13.63 7.68 4.10
C LYS A 68 -12.26 8.16 4.54
N LYS A 69 -12.20 8.71 5.76
CA LYS A 69 -10.94 9.13 6.36
C LYS A 69 -10.08 7.89 6.67
N MET A 70 -8.80 7.95 6.31
CA MET A 70 -7.87 6.87 6.60
C MET A 70 -7.75 6.64 8.11
N PRO A 71 -7.81 5.37 8.57
CA PRO A 71 -7.62 5.08 10.00
C PRO A 71 -6.28 5.58 10.51
N LEU A 72 -6.24 6.02 11.76
CA LEU A 72 -5.00 6.50 12.39
C LEU A 72 -4.13 5.35 12.89
N ALA A 73 -4.75 4.27 13.37
CA ALA A 73 -4.02 3.15 13.96
C ALA A 73 -3.28 2.34 12.89
N ASN A 74 -1.99 2.08 13.12
CA ASN A 74 -1.17 1.32 12.18
C ASN A 74 -1.68 -0.11 11.98
N VAL A 75 -2.19 -0.75 13.03
CA VAL A 75 -2.76 -2.10 12.93
C VAL A 75 -3.94 -2.12 11.98
N THR A 76 -4.82 -1.13 12.06
CA THR A 76 -5.99 -1.02 11.18
C THR A 76 -5.58 -0.75 9.73
N LYS A 77 -4.57 0.10 9.51
CA LYS A 77 -4.04 0.36 8.17
C LYS A 77 -3.47 -0.91 7.55
N MET A 78 -2.66 -1.67 8.29
CA MET A 78 -2.05 -2.90 7.79
C MET A 78 -3.10 -3.96 7.49
N LYS A 79 -4.12 -4.07 8.33
CA LYS A 79 -5.22 -5.01 8.10
C LYS A 79 -5.97 -4.66 6.82
N PHE A 80 -6.29 -3.38 6.62
CA PHE A 80 -6.94 -2.93 5.39
C PHE A 80 -6.07 -3.25 4.18
N TYR A 81 -4.77 -2.97 4.27
CA TYR A 81 -3.84 -3.20 3.18
C TYR A 81 -3.83 -4.66 2.75
N TYR A 82 -3.61 -5.58 3.70
CA TYR A 82 -3.50 -7.01 3.40
C TYR A 82 -4.84 -7.64 3.00
N GLU A 83 -5.92 -7.26 3.66
CA GLU A 83 -7.21 -7.94 3.48
C GLU A 83 -8.08 -7.31 2.38
N VAL A 84 -7.93 -6.02 2.13
CA VAL A 84 -8.80 -5.29 1.20
C VAL A 84 -8.04 -4.76 0.01
N TYR A 85 -7.00 -3.95 0.24
CA TYR A 85 -6.37 -3.20 -0.84
C TYR A 85 -5.62 -4.07 -1.84
N ILE A 86 -4.81 -5.01 -1.37
CA ILE A 86 -4.04 -5.89 -2.26
C ILE A 86 -5.00 -6.67 -3.18
N ASN A 87 -6.10 -7.17 -2.63
CA ASN A 87 -7.10 -7.91 -3.40
C ASN A 87 -7.81 -7.01 -4.41
N PHE A 88 -8.18 -5.80 -4.00
CA PHE A 88 -8.79 -4.80 -4.87
C PHE A 88 -7.87 -4.48 -6.06
N PHE A 89 -6.60 -4.21 -5.77
CA PHE A 89 -5.60 -3.88 -6.78
C PHE A 89 -5.38 -5.03 -7.76
N ASN A 90 -5.16 -6.23 -7.23
CA ASN A 90 -4.89 -7.41 -8.06
C ASN A 90 -6.09 -7.80 -8.92
N ASP A 91 -7.30 -7.63 -8.41
CA ASP A 91 -8.51 -7.89 -9.19
C ASP A 91 -8.56 -7.02 -10.44
N LEU A 92 -8.23 -5.73 -10.32
CA LEU A 92 -8.19 -4.82 -11.45
C LEU A 92 -7.07 -5.18 -12.44
N VAL A 93 -5.91 -5.58 -11.93
CA VAL A 93 -4.80 -6.01 -12.79
C VAL A 93 -5.17 -7.27 -13.57
N GLU A 94 -5.84 -8.22 -12.94
CA GLU A 94 -6.31 -9.43 -13.60
C GLU A 94 -7.33 -9.15 -14.69
N ARG A 95 -8.09 -8.05 -14.57
CA ARG A 95 -9.03 -7.60 -15.59
C ARG A 95 -8.38 -6.86 -16.74
N GLY A 96 -7.05 -6.75 -16.73
CA GLY A 96 -6.27 -6.16 -17.82
C GLY A 96 -5.78 -4.74 -17.60
N VAL A 97 -5.95 -4.19 -16.41
CA VAL A 97 -5.44 -2.85 -16.09
C VAL A 97 -3.93 -2.93 -15.84
N ASP A 98 -3.17 -2.06 -16.49
CA ASP A 98 -1.72 -1.98 -16.30
C ASP A 98 -1.38 -1.55 -14.87
N ARG A 99 -0.47 -2.27 -14.20
CA ARG A 99 -0.12 -2.01 -12.79
C ARG A 99 0.36 -0.60 -12.54
N LYS A 100 1.28 -0.12 -13.38
CA LYS A 100 1.86 1.22 -13.21
C LYS A 100 0.80 2.30 -13.41
N LYS A 101 -0.02 2.16 -14.43
CA LYS A 101 -1.10 3.12 -14.70
C LYS A 101 -2.14 3.10 -13.59
N LEU A 102 -2.43 1.92 -13.03
CA LEU A 102 -3.37 1.79 -11.91
C LEU A 102 -2.85 2.52 -10.67
N ASP A 103 -1.56 2.33 -10.32
CA ASP A 103 -0.95 3.05 -9.20
C ASP A 103 -1.06 4.56 -9.39
N GLU A 104 -0.71 5.05 -10.56
CA GLU A 104 -0.76 6.47 -10.87
C GLU A 104 -2.18 7.03 -10.83
N ALA A 105 -3.13 6.28 -11.38
CA ALA A 105 -4.53 6.69 -11.45
C ALA A 105 -5.18 6.73 -10.06
N LEU A 106 -4.92 5.75 -9.21
CA LEU A 106 -5.47 5.72 -7.85
C LEU A 106 -4.93 6.87 -7.01
N TRP A 107 -3.64 7.15 -7.12
CA TRP A 107 -3.03 8.27 -6.41
C TRP A 107 -3.61 9.61 -6.88
N ALA A 108 -3.69 9.81 -8.19
CA ALA A 108 -4.23 11.04 -8.77
C ALA A 108 -5.70 11.24 -8.41
N PHE A 109 -6.51 10.18 -8.47
CA PHE A 109 -7.92 10.24 -8.10
C PHE A 109 -8.10 10.54 -6.62
N GLY A 110 -7.29 9.94 -5.76
CA GLY A 110 -7.31 10.22 -4.33
C GLY A 110 -6.96 11.67 -4.01
N LYS A 111 -5.97 12.23 -4.69
CA LYS A 111 -5.63 13.64 -4.56
C LYS A 111 -6.78 14.55 -5.00
N PHE A 112 -7.45 14.18 -6.09
CA PHE A 112 -8.62 14.91 -6.55
C PHE A 112 -9.74 14.88 -5.52
N LEU A 113 -10.06 13.72 -4.97
CA LEU A 113 -11.09 13.57 -3.93
C LEU A 113 -10.79 14.42 -2.70
N LYS A 114 -9.51 14.54 -2.33
CA LYS A 114 -9.09 15.33 -1.17
C LYS A 114 -9.06 16.83 -1.46
N SER A 115 -9.08 17.23 -2.73
CA SER A 115 -9.08 18.63 -3.13
C SER A 115 -10.45 19.28 -2.88
N PRO A 116 -10.56 20.64 -2.93
CA PRO A 116 -11.84 21.31 -2.81
C PRO A 116 -12.88 20.87 -3.84
N TYR A 117 -12.43 20.41 -5.00
CA TYR A 117 -13.34 19.97 -6.07
C TYR A 117 -13.95 18.58 -5.78
N GLY A 118 -13.30 17.78 -4.96
CA GLY A 118 -13.79 16.45 -4.59
C GLY A 118 -15.12 16.47 -3.84
N TYR A 119 -15.40 17.53 -3.11
CA TYR A 119 -16.65 17.68 -2.39
C TYR A 119 -17.88 17.80 -3.29
N ARG A 120 -17.70 17.99 -4.58
CA ARG A 120 -18.79 18.19 -5.54
C ARG A 120 -19.21 16.87 -6.20
N ILE A 121 -18.49 15.80 -5.91
CA ILE A 121 -18.84 14.48 -6.38
C ILE A 121 -19.90 13.87 -5.49
#